data_ae068f33df19aff4383f19c3fe1b124b
#
_entry.id   ae068f33df19aff4383f19c3fe1b124b
#
_cell.length_a   1.000
_cell.length_b   1.000
_cell.length_c   1.000
_cell.angle_alpha   90.00
_cell.angle_beta   90.00
_cell.angle_gamma   90.00
#
_symmetry.space_group_name_H-M   'P 1'
#
loop_
_entity.id
_entity.type
_entity.pdbx_description
1 polymer ?
#
loop_
_entity_poly.entity_id
_entity_poly.type
_entity_poly.pdbx_seq_one_letter_code
_entity_poly.pdbx_strand_id
1 'polypeptide(L)'
;AAETVKAGTVTMGKQSDGATPVNTGNYVTGLDNKTWDVGKVVSGRAATEDQLKQALAGQTDTGLKFNANVGGVQTNKLGSTITVQGEGKADDADYSGENIKTFIKQDAATGNTTIDVKMNKNLKAESVKVGKDGKNGVSLTGPDTVNGTDGKVAVTDKNGKDAVSISGKDGIGHIGLSGKDGKSADITAEKGSADVNGNEITRIKYQDESGTTHQVATKDDGMAYGGDSGTTIKKKLNEQLDIKGGV
;
A
#
# COMPACT_ATOMS: atom_id res chain seq x y z
N ALA A 1 66.90 -33.56 -25.72
CA ALA A 1 65.63 -33.93 -25.10
C ALA A 1 64.51 -33.60 -26.04
N ALA A 2 63.56 -34.49 -26.25
CA ALA A 2 62.39 -34.22 -27.10
C ALA A 2 61.53 -33.11 -26.51
N GLU A 3 61.16 -32.10 -27.24
CA GLU A 3 60.25 -31.02 -26.81
C GLU A 3 58.84 -31.52 -26.56
N THR A 4 58.48 -32.67 -27.14
CA THR A 4 57.17 -33.31 -27.02
C THR A 4 57.29 -34.82 -26.86
N VAL A 5 56.36 -35.41 -26.11
CA VAL A 5 56.17 -36.86 -26.00
C VAL A 5 54.83 -37.24 -26.64
N LYS A 6 54.80 -38.26 -27.47
CA LYS A 6 53.60 -38.77 -28.17
C LYS A 6 53.35 -40.23 -27.78
N ALA A 7 52.12 -40.54 -27.37
CA ALA A 7 51.64 -41.87 -27.08
C ALA A 7 50.26 -42.08 -27.73
N GLY A 8 50.24 -42.81 -28.87
CA GLY A 8 49.03 -42.89 -29.69
C GLY A 8 48.62 -41.53 -30.24
N THR A 9 47.36 -41.12 -29.97
CA THR A 9 46.84 -39.78 -30.33
C THR A 9 47.22 -38.69 -29.33
N VAL A 10 47.64 -39.07 -28.12
CA VAL A 10 47.99 -38.11 -27.06
C VAL A 10 49.36 -37.52 -27.22
N THR A 11 49.46 -36.20 -27.22
CA THR A 11 50.73 -35.47 -27.29
C THR A 11 50.88 -34.58 -26.06
N MET A 12 52.03 -34.63 -25.40
CA MET A 12 52.36 -33.82 -24.22
C MET A 12 53.64 -33.02 -24.52
N GLY A 13 53.63 -31.73 -24.16
CA GLY A 13 54.79 -30.84 -24.32
C GLY A 13 54.43 -29.57 -25.07
N LYS A 14 55.48 -28.95 -25.64
CA LYS A 14 55.34 -27.62 -26.30
C LYS A 14 54.59 -27.72 -27.60
N GLN A 15 53.43 -27.09 -27.64
CA GLN A 15 52.49 -27.11 -28.77
C GLN A 15 51.79 -25.75 -28.91
N SER A 16 51.16 -25.54 -30.06
CA SER A 16 50.15 -24.48 -30.22
C SER A 16 48.88 -24.80 -29.46
N ASP A 17 48.24 -23.80 -28.85
CA ASP A 17 46.92 -23.94 -28.22
C ASP A 17 45.76 -24.09 -29.17
N GLY A 18 45.99 -23.85 -30.49
CA GLY A 18 44.97 -23.88 -31.53
C GLY A 18 44.00 -22.69 -31.49
N ALA A 19 44.24 -21.70 -30.65
CA ALA A 19 43.40 -20.51 -30.51
C ALA A 19 43.80 -19.39 -31.56
N THR A 20 43.01 -18.33 -31.59
CA THR A 20 43.32 -17.15 -32.42
C THR A 20 43.25 -15.90 -31.52
N PRO A 21 44.36 -15.17 -31.29
CA PRO A 21 45.74 -15.45 -31.78
C PRO A 21 46.34 -16.71 -31.18
N VAL A 22 47.24 -17.32 -31.92
CA VAL A 22 47.92 -18.57 -31.50
C VAL A 22 48.94 -18.29 -30.42
N ASN A 23 48.84 -19.06 -29.30
CA ASN A 23 49.88 -19.08 -28.27
C ASN A 23 50.58 -20.43 -28.28
N THR A 24 51.84 -20.45 -27.86
CA THR A 24 52.60 -21.69 -27.70
C THR A 24 52.84 -21.94 -26.22
N GLY A 25 52.50 -23.15 -25.76
CA GLY A 25 52.64 -23.56 -24.37
C GLY A 25 52.81 -25.06 -24.22
N ASN A 26 52.93 -25.56 -23.00
CA ASN A 26 52.97 -26.99 -22.71
C ASN A 26 51.55 -27.48 -22.46
N TYR A 27 51.05 -28.31 -23.38
CA TYR A 27 49.69 -28.85 -23.37
C TYR A 27 49.68 -30.37 -23.39
N VAL A 28 48.54 -30.96 -23.00
CA VAL A 28 48.21 -32.35 -23.27
C VAL A 28 47.01 -32.32 -24.24
N THR A 29 47.23 -32.84 -25.45
CA THR A 29 46.22 -32.84 -26.52
C THR A 29 45.96 -34.27 -27.02
N GLY A 30 44.90 -34.49 -27.82
CA GLY A 30 44.57 -35.77 -28.40
C GLY A 30 43.82 -36.75 -27.44
N LEU A 31 43.26 -36.21 -26.35
CA LEU A 31 42.38 -37.01 -25.50
C LEU A 31 41.02 -37.22 -26.18
N ASP A 32 40.47 -38.41 -26.09
CA ASP A 32 39.22 -38.82 -26.77
C ASP A 32 37.94 -38.49 -25.96
N ASN A 33 38.07 -38.22 -24.65
CA ASN A 33 36.95 -37.94 -23.77
C ASN A 33 36.43 -36.51 -23.91
N LYS A 34 35.73 -36.22 -25.00
CA LYS A 34 35.25 -34.85 -25.36
C LYS A 34 33.83 -34.55 -24.94
N THR A 35 33.10 -35.54 -24.42
CA THR A 35 31.72 -35.33 -23.94
C THR A 35 31.64 -35.51 -22.43
N TRP A 36 30.86 -34.63 -21.79
CA TRP A 36 30.57 -34.71 -20.35
C TRP A 36 29.33 -35.55 -20.10
N ASP A 37 29.49 -36.59 -19.30
CA ASP A 37 28.40 -37.42 -18.80
C ASP A 37 28.69 -37.75 -17.33
N VAL A 38 27.88 -37.20 -16.41
CA VAL A 38 28.06 -37.35 -14.96
C VAL A 38 27.99 -38.83 -14.53
N GLY A 39 27.24 -39.67 -15.27
CA GLY A 39 27.13 -41.13 -15.01
C GLY A 39 28.34 -41.94 -15.50
N LYS A 40 29.26 -41.35 -16.24
CA LYS A 40 30.43 -42.02 -16.84
C LYS A 40 31.77 -41.46 -16.36
N VAL A 41 31.78 -40.80 -15.22
CA VAL A 41 33.02 -40.29 -14.61
C VAL A 41 33.90 -41.46 -14.13
N VAL A 42 35.16 -41.43 -14.52
CA VAL A 42 36.17 -42.43 -14.06
C VAL A 42 37.19 -41.66 -13.21
N SER A 43 37.32 -42.08 -11.95
CA SER A 43 38.29 -41.45 -11.03
C SER A 43 39.73 -41.62 -11.55
N GLY A 44 40.51 -40.53 -11.47
CA GLY A 44 41.91 -40.51 -11.92
C GLY A 44 42.07 -40.27 -13.44
N ARG A 45 41.00 -40.22 -14.23
CA ARG A 45 41.08 -39.83 -15.66
C ARG A 45 41.10 -38.32 -15.82
N ALA A 46 42.00 -37.82 -16.68
CA ALA A 46 42.02 -36.37 -17.00
C ALA A 46 40.73 -35.95 -17.71
N ALA A 47 40.17 -34.81 -17.35
CA ALA A 47 39.09 -34.15 -18.08
C ALA A 47 39.67 -33.26 -19.19
N THR A 48 38.96 -33.12 -20.30
CA THR A 48 39.27 -32.19 -21.38
C THR A 48 38.57 -30.85 -21.17
N GLU A 49 39.07 -29.80 -21.86
CA GLU A 49 38.40 -28.49 -21.90
C GLU A 49 37.00 -28.60 -22.49
N ASP A 50 36.76 -29.51 -23.45
CA ASP A 50 35.40 -29.78 -23.97
C ASP A 50 34.46 -30.30 -22.91
N GLN A 51 34.93 -31.21 -22.05
CA GLN A 51 34.14 -31.74 -20.95
C GLN A 51 33.85 -30.66 -19.87
N LEU A 52 34.86 -29.84 -19.56
CA LEU A 52 34.70 -28.72 -18.62
C LEU A 52 33.69 -27.70 -19.13
N LYS A 53 33.80 -27.30 -20.42
CA LYS A 53 32.85 -26.41 -21.07
C LYS A 53 31.43 -26.93 -21.02
N GLN A 54 31.21 -28.21 -21.30
CA GLN A 54 29.89 -28.84 -21.26
C GLN A 54 29.33 -28.92 -19.83
N ALA A 55 30.16 -29.26 -18.82
CA ALA A 55 29.77 -29.30 -17.42
C ALA A 55 29.33 -27.94 -16.93
N LEU A 56 30.07 -26.88 -17.22
CA LEU A 56 29.76 -25.50 -16.87
C LEU A 56 28.46 -25.00 -17.57
N ALA A 57 28.31 -25.31 -18.86
CA ALA A 57 27.11 -24.94 -19.61
C ALA A 57 25.88 -25.63 -19.02
N GLY A 58 25.96 -26.90 -18.65
CA GLY A 58 24.88 -27.63 -17.99
C GLY A 58 24.46 -26.99 -16.65
N GLN A 59 25.41 -26.52 -15.85
CA GLN A 59 25.13 -25.82 -14.58
C GLN A 59 24.47 -24.45 -14.83
N THR A 60 24.98 -23.69 -15.80
CA THR A 60 24.43 -22.37 -16.16
C THR A 60 22.99 -22.47 -16.66
N ASP A 61 22.68 -23.50 -17.46
CA ASP A 61 21.35 -23.73 -18.01
C ASP A 61 20.35 -24.27 -16.98
N THR A 62 20.81 -24.95 -15.95
CA THR A 62 19.95 -25.46 -14.87
C THR A 62 19.35 -24.31 -14.04
N GLY A 63 20.14 -23.30 -13.71
CA GLY A 63 19.70 -22.06 -13.08
C GLY A 63 18.85 -22.22 -11.83
N LEU A 64 18.12 -21.16 -11.48
CA LEU A 64 17.15 -21.14 -10.39
C LEU A 64 15.72 -21.11 -10.95
N LYS A 65 14.80 -21.79 -10.27
CA LYS A 65 13.38 -21.81 -10.64
C LYS A 65 12.60 -20.86 -9.74
N PHE A 66 11.79 -20.01 -10.35
CA PHE A 66 10.91 -19.06 -9.69
C PHE A 66 9.47 -19.34 -10.06
N ASN A 67 8.57 -19.16 -9.10
CA ASN A 67 7.15 -19.30 -9.30
C ASN A 67 6.41 -18.12 -8.64
N ALA A 68 5.25 -17.79 -9.18
CA ALA A 68 4.35 -16.77 -8.66
C ALA A 68 2.91 -17.26 -8.77
N ASN A 69 1.94 -16.47 -8.25
CA ASN A 69 0.52 -16.81 -8.34
C ASN A 69 0.03 -16.96 -9.78
N VAL A 70 0.66 -16.24 -10.71
CA VAL A 70 0.35 -16.26 -12.14
C VAL A 70 1.64 -16.37 -12.93
N GLY A 71 1.62 -17.05 -14.07
CA GLY A 71 2.76 -17.22 -14.98
C GLY A 71 3.50 -18.54 -14.87
N GLY A 72 3.22 -19.36 -13.84
CA GLY A 72 3.86 -20.66 -13.65
C GLY A 72 5.34 -20.58 -13.32
N VAL A 73 6.00 -21.76 -13.31
CA VAL A 73 7.42 -21.87 -12.98
C VAL A 73 8.28 -21.37 -14.14
N GLN A 74 9.17 -20.43 -13.87
CA GLN A 74 10.17 -19.91 -14.80
C GLN A 74 11.56 -20.35 -14.36
N THR A 75 12.41 -20.72 -15.31
CA THR A 75 13.81 -21.07 -15.06
C THR A 75 14.70 -19.89 -15.46
N ASN A 76 15.43 -19.36 -14.50
CA ASN A 76 16.39 -18.30 -14.70
C ASN A 76 17.80 -18.87 -14.76
N LYS A 77 18.49 -18.76 -15.90
CA LYS A 77 19.88 -19.19 -16.06
C LYS A 77 20.79 -18.36 -15.15
N LEU A 78 21.87 -18.94 -14.68
CA LEU A 78 22.89 -18.22 -13.93
C LEU A 78 23.41 -17.01 -14.75
N GLY A 79 23.45 -15.84 -14.11
CA GLY A 79 23.82 -14.58 -14.77
C GLY A 79 22.66 -13.82 -15.41
N SER A 80 21.43 -14.38 -15.45
CA SER A 80 20.25 -13.63 -15.88
C SER A 80 19.70 -12.76 -14.75
N THR A 81 19.03 -11.66 -15.12
CA THR A 81 18.43 -10.73 -14.18
C THR A 81 17.01 -11.16 -13.83
N ILE A 82 16.68 -11.10 -12.54
CA ILE A 82 15.32 -11.25 -12.04
C ILE A 82 14.87 -9.87 -11.59
N THR A 83 13.72 -9.41 -12.12
CA THR A 83 13.15 -8.13 -11.75
C THR A 83 11.87 -8.35 -10.93
N VAL A 84 11.81 -7.77 -9.74
CA VAL A 84 10.59 -7.66 -8.92
C VAL A 84 10.24 -6.19 -8.85
N GLN A 85 9.12 -5.80 -9.42
CA GLN A 85 8.72 -4.40 -9.53
C GLN A 85 7.23 -4.22 -9.32
N GLY A 86 6.84 -3.06 -8.82
CA GLY A 86 5.47 -2.57 -8.77
C GLY A 86 5.20 -1.56 -9.89
N GLU A 87 3.96 -1.13 -10.01
CA GLU A 87 3.53 -0.11 -11.00
C GLU A 87 3.47 1.31 -10.41
N GLY A 88 3.86 1.47 -9.14
CA GLY A 88 3.84 2.76 -8.46
C GLY A 88 4.76 3.80 -9.11
N LYS A 89 4.31 5.07 -9.14
CA LYS A 89 5.00 6.19 -9.81
C LYS A 89 5.16 7.42 -8.91
N ALA A 90 4.85 7.29 -7.62
CA ALA A 90 5.10 8.35 -6.65
C ALA A 90 6.61 8.45 -6.33
N ASP A 91 7.01 9.50 -5.63
CA ASP A 91 8.40 9.65 -5.19
C ASP A 91 8.76 8.55 -4.18
N ASP A 92 10.01 8.14 -4.13
CA ASP A 92 10.46 7.02 -3.29
C ASP A 92 10.13 7.23 -1.81
N ALA A 93 10.12 8.46 -1.33
CA ALA A 93 9.76 8.83 0.04
C ALA A 93 8.29 8.57 0.40
N ASP A 94 7.41 8.43 -0.60
CA ASP A 94 5.99 8.14 -0.42
C ASP A 94 5.70 6.65 -0.19
N TYR A 95 6.73 5.80 -0.31
CA TYR A 95 6.59 4.36 -0.08
C TYR A 95 7.10 3.95 1.29
N SER A 96 6.32 3.15 1.99
CA SER A 96 6.67 2.57 3.29
C SER A 96 6.49 1.07 3.29
N GLY A 97 7.45 0.36 3.88
CA GLY A 97 7.39 -1.08 4.12
C GLY A 97 6.62 -1.49 5.39
N GLU A 98 6.10 -0.55 6.18
CA GLU A 98 5.51 -0.84 7.49
C GLU A 98 4.33 -1.82 7.46
N ASN A 99 3.57 -1.84 6.36
CA ASN A 99 2.44 -2.72 6.20
C ASN A 99 2.81 -4.09 5.61
N ILE A 100 4.05 -4.29 5.20
CA ILE A 100 4.50 -5.49 4.50
C ILE A 100 5.49 -6.27 5.37
N LYS A 101 5.31 -7.58 5.45
CA LYS A 101 6.23 -8.51 6.10
C LYS A 101 6.41 -9.77 5.25
N THR A 102 7.65 -10.20 5.12
CA THR A 102 7.99 -11.44 4.41
C THR A 102 8.25 -12.57 5.40
N PHE A 103 7.84 -13.78 5.02
CA PHE A 103 8.10 -15.01 5.75
C PHE A 103 8.76 -16.00 4.81
N ILE A 104 9.76 -16.72 5.27
CA ILE A 104 10.44 -17.73 4.48
C ILE A 104 10.28 -19.11 5.15
N LYS A 105 10.05 -20.13 4.33
CA LYS A 105 10.03 -21.53 4.75
C LYS A 105 10.61 -22.40 3.64
N GLN A 106 11.25 -23.50 4.01
CA GLN A 106 11.75 -24.50 3.08
C GLN A 106 11.13 -25.85 3.38
N ASP A 107 10.70 -26.53 2.34
CA ASP A 107 10.25 -27.93 2.40
C ASP A 107 11.47 -28.85 2.46
N ALA A 108 11.62 -29.61 3.54
CA ALA A 108 12.79 -30.46 3.77
C ALA A 108 12.87 -31.66 2.80
N ALA A 109 11.76 -32.12 2.26
CA ALA A 109 11.73 -33.28 1.35
C ALA A 109 12.11 -32.89 -0.09
N THR A 110 11.66 -31.71 -0.54
CA THR A 110 11.88 -31.24 -1.91
C THR A 110 12.97 -30.19 -2.03
N GLY A 111 13.38 -29.55 -0.93
CA GLY A 111 14.26 -28.39 -0.91
C GLY A 111 13.63 -27.10 -1.45
N ASN A 112 12.34 -27.12 -1.80
CA ASN A 112 11.65 -25.96 -2.32
C ASN A 112 11.48 -24.88 -1.24
N THR A 113 11.81 -23.63 -1.59
CA THR A 113 11.67 -22.48 -0.69
C THR A 113 10.47 -21.65 -1.10
N THR A 114 9.66 -21.26 -0.11
CA THR A 114 8.54 -20.33 -0.28
C THR A 114 8.82 -19.05 0.47
N ILE A 115 8.62 -17.92 -0.19
CA ILE A 115 8.62 -16.57 0.42
C ILE A 115 7.20 -16.03 0.34
N ASP A 116 6.53 -15.95 1.50
CA ASP A 116 5.20 -15.33 1.61
C ASP A 116 5.37 -13.82 1.85
N VAL A 117 4.80 -12.99 1.00
CA VAL A 117 4.68 -11.54 1.19
C VAL A 117 3.29 -11.26 1.74
N LYS A 118 3.19 -10.75 2.95
CA LYS A 118 1.91 -10.53 3.62
C LYS A 118 1.74 -9.06 4.02
N MET A 119 0.52 -8.58 3.81
CA MET A 119 0.11 -7.25 4.27
C MET A 119 -0.43 -7.34 5.70
N ASN A 120 -0.15 -6.33 6.52
CA ASN A 120 -0.71 -6.20 7.86
C ASN A 120 -2.24 -6.09 7.77
N LYS A 121 -2.95 -6.78 8.67
CA LYS A 121 -4.43 -6.69 8.76
C LYS A 121 -4.90 -5.30 9.20
N ASN A 122 -4.09 -4.61 10.00
CA ASN A 122 -4.31 -3.24 10.44
C ASN A 122 -3.39 -2.33 9.63
N LEU A 123 -3.92 -1.68 8.62
CA LEU A 123 -3.14 -0.79 7.76
C LEU A 123 -2.82 0.53 8.49
N LYS A 124 -1.57 0.95 8.40
CA LYS A 124 -1.11 2.28 8.77
C LYS A 124 -0.92 3.08 7.48
N ALA A 125 -1.60 4.19 7.36
CA ALA A 125 -1.48 5.11 6.24
C ALA A 125 -1.74 6.54 6.72
N GLU A 126 -1.06 7.50 6.16
CA GLU A 126 -1.32 8.92 6.40
C GLU A 126 -2.64 9.34 5.75
N SER A 127 -2.95 8.76 4.59
CA SER A 127 -4.22 8.96 3.91
C SER A 127 -4.61 7.74 3.08
N VAL A 128 -5.91 7.60 2.82
CA VAL A 128 -6.47 6.61 1.90
C VAL A 128 -7.38 7.36 0.92
N LYS A 129 -7.09 7.24 -0.37
CA LYS A 129 -7.92 7.81 -1.45
C LYS A 129 -8.56 6.68 -2.23
N VAL A 130 -9.87 6.69 -2.33
CA VAL A 130 -10.66 5.69 -3.04
C VAL A 130 -11.40 6.38 -4.18
N GLY A 131 -11.08 6.01 -5.40
CA GLY A 131 -11.68 6.57 -6.62
C GLY A 131 -10.89 6.12 -7.83
N LYS A 132 -11.54 6.10 -9.00
CA LYS A 132 -10.94 5.59 -10.24
C LYS A 132 -9.70 6.37 -10.70
N ASP A 133 -9.69 7.68 -10.45
CA ASP A 133 -8.61 8.60 -10.83
C ASP A 133 -7.69 8.98 -9.68
N GLY A 134 -7.93 8.44 -8.47
CA GLY A 134 -7.21 8.78 -7.24
C GLY A 134 -7.41 10.22 -6.76
N LYS A 135 -8.28 10.99 -7.41
CA LYS A 135 -8.57 12.40 -7.08
C LYS A 135 -9.98 12.59 -6.53
N ASN A 136 -10.95 11.90 -7.13
CA ASN A 136 -12.36 12.04 -6.83
C ASN A 136 -12.88 10.74 -6.21
N GLY A 137 -13.67 10.83 -5.14
CA GLY A 137 -14.20 9.66 -4.45
C GLY A 137 -14.29 9.85 -2.94
N VAL A 138 -13.80 8.90 -2.19
CA VAL A 138 -13.72 8.95 -0.73
C VAL A 138 -12.27 9.10 -0.30
N SER A 139 -11.99 10.04 0.57
CA SER A 139 -10.68 10.22 1.21
C SER A 139 -10.77 10.11 2.72
N LEU A 140 -9.80 9.42 3.32
CA LEU A 140 -9.54 9.45 4.76
C LEU A 140 -8.16 10.05 4.94
N THR A 141 -8.07 11.14 5.69
CA THR A 141 -6.81 11.83 5.96
C THR A 141 -6.60 11.86 7.46
N GLY A 142 -5.46 11.39 7.94
CA GLY A 142 -5.06 11.51 9.33
C GLY A 142 -4.76 12.97 9.69
N PRO A 143 -4.74 13.33 10.98
CA PRO A 143 -4.29 14.64 11.40
C PRO A 143 -2.79 14.80 11.12
N ASP A 144 -2.40 15.98 10.64
CA ASP A 144 -1.00 16.37 10.51
C ASP A 144 -0.67 17.40 11.59
N THR A 145 0.01 16.94 12.63
CA THR A 145 0.38 17.79 13.77
C THR A 145 1.51 18.78 13.45
N VAL A 146 2.27 18.54 12.39
CA VAL A 146 3.36 19.43 11.94
C VAL A 146 2.79 20.63 11.20
N ASN A 147 1.84 20.39 10.28
CA ASN A 147 1.20 21.46 9.50
C ASN A 147 -0.12 21.96 10.12
N GLY A 148 -0.52 21.41 11.28
CA GLY A 148 -1.70 21.85 12.01
C GLY A 148 -3.02 21.53 11.30
N THR A 149 -3.11 20.40 10.59
CA THR A 149 -4.35 19.97 9.94
C THR A 149 -5.05 18.85 10.70
N ASP A 150 -6.37 18.96 10.82
CA ASP A 150 -7.19 17.97 11.51
C ASP A 150 -7.51 16.76 10.63
N GLY A 151 -7.80 15.63 11.28
CA GLY A 151 -8.25 14.43 10.61
C GLY A 151 -9.60 14.63 9.91
N LYS A 152 -9.76 14.04 8.72
CA LYS A 152 -10.93 14.25 7.88
C LYS A 152 -11.32 13.00 7.10
N VAL A 153 -12.62 12.75 7.02
CA VAL A 153 -13.24 11.86 6.03
C VAL A 153 -14.03 12.75 5.05
N ALA A 154 -13.80 12.60 3.75
CA ALA A 154 -14.51 13.37 2.76
C ALA A 154 -15.03 12.48 1.61
N VAL A 155 -16.21 12.83 1.09
CA VAL A 155 -16.75 12.29 -0.15
C VAL A 155 -16.80 13.45 -1.15
N THR A 156 -16.07 13.32 -2.26
CA THR A 156 -16.00 14.35 -3.29
C THR A 156 -16.98 14.10 -4.42
N ASP A 157 -17.41 15.18 -5.05
CA ASP A 157 -18.15 15.12 -6.32
C ASP A 157 -17.20 14.78 -7.49
N LYS A 158 -17.75 14.68 -8.69
CA LYS A 158 -16.99 14.43 -9.92
C LYS A 158 -15.93 15.49 -10.28
N ASN A 159 -16.01 16.68 -9.67
CA ASN A 159 -15.07 17.78 -9.90
C ASN A 159 -14.01 17.90 -8.80
N GLY A 160 -14.02 16.96 -7.84
CA GLY A 160 -13.07 16.95 -6.71
C GLY A 160 -13.46 17.88 -5.55
N LYS A 161 -14.68 18.45 -5.55
CA LYS A 161 -15.18 19.25 -4.45
C LYS A 161 -15.80 18.34 -3.37
N ASP A 162 -15.49 18.59 -2.10
CA ASP A 162 -16.11 17.87 -0.99
C ASP A 162 -17.63 18.11 -0.97
N ALA A 163 -18.39 17.06 -1.19
CA ALA A 163 -19.85 17.08 -1.08
C ALA A 163 -20.30 16.83 0.37
N VAL A 164 -19.60 15.91 1.05
CA VAL A 164 -19.79 15.60 2.47
C VAL A 164 -18.41 15.50 3.11
N SER A 165 -18.24 16.04 4.30
CA SER A 165 -17.04 15.84 5.11
C SER A 165 -17.37 15.64 6.58
N ILE A 166 -16.53 14.87 7.28
CA ILE A 166 -16.52 14.71 8.73
C ILE A 166 -15.10 15.04 9.18
N SER A 167 -14.96 15.96 10.12
CA SER A 167 -13.65 16.36 10.63
C SER A 167 -13.68 16.65 12.14
N GLY A 168 -12.50 16.61 12.77
CA GLY A 168 -12.31 16.91 14.19
C GLY A 168 -11.75 18.31 14.43
N LYS A 169 -12.13 19.30 13.63
CA LYS A 169 -11.58 20.65 13.67
C LYS A 169 -11.69 21.28 15.06
N ASP A 170 -10.59 21.81 15.56
CA ASP A 170 -10.49 22.49 16.87
C ASP A 170 -11.03 21.64 18.07
N GLY A 171 -10.95 20.32 17.96
CA GLY A 171 -11.45 19.38 18.97
C GLY A 171 -12.98 19.22 18.97
N ILE A 172 -13.68 19.79 18.00
CA ILE A 172 -15.12 19.71 17.82
C ILE A 172 -15.41 18.85 16.56
N GLY A 173 -16.42 17.97 16.67
CA GLY A 173 -16.89 17.20 15.51
C GLY A 173 -17.70 18.09 14.55
N HIS A 174 -17.28 18.15 13.29
CA HIS A 174 -17.96 18.87 12.23
C HIS A 174 -18.48 17.93 11.17
N ILE A 175 -19.68 18.16 10.65
CA ILE A 175 -20.23 17.53 9.46
C ILE A 175 -20.51 18.63 8.44
N GLY A 176 -19.66 18.69 7.40
CA GLY A 176 -19.80 19.63 6.30
C GLY A 176 -20.67 19.05 5.19
N LEU A 177 -21.64 19.82 4.70
CA LEU A 177 -22.51 19.47 3.59
C LEU A 177 -22.43 20.56 2.51
N SER A 178 -22.19 20.17 1.25
CA SER A 178 -22.29 21.08 0.10
C SER A 178 -23.63 20.90 -0.60
N GLY A 179 -24.48 21.92 -0.60
CA GLY A 179 -25.78 21.92 -1.24
C GLY A 179 -25.71 22.05 -2.76
N LYS A 180 -26.82 21.75 -3.44
CA LYS A 180 -26.98 21.74 -4.89
C LYS A 180 -26.62 23.08 -5.55
N ASP A 181 -26.95 24.18 -4.92
CA ASP A 181 -26.79 25.55 -5.46
C ASP A 181 -25.53 26.23 -4.95
N GLY A 182 -24.51 25.47 -4.52
CA GLY A 182 -23.28 26.00 -3.96
C GLY A 182 -23.39 26.45 -2.51
N LYS A 183 -24.58 26.34 -1.91
CA LYS A 183 -24.81 26.60 -0.49
C LYS A 183 -24.24 25.48 0.36
N SER A 184 -23.72 25.83 1.52
CA SER A 184 -23.07 24.84 2.42
C SER A 184 -23.58 25.01 3.83
N ALA A 185 -23.52 23.93 4.60
CA ALA A 185 -23.78 23.94 6.02
C ALA A 185 -22.67 23.18 6.74
N ASP A 186 -22.23 23.73 7.88
CA ASP A 186 -21.33 23.07 8.83
C ASP A 186 -22.12 22.76 10.10
N ILE A 187 -22.26 21.49 10.43
CA ILE A 187 -23.09 20.99 11.54
C ILE A 187 -22.18 20.61 12.69
N THR A 188 -22.51 21.16 13.88
CA THR A 188 -21.80 20.89 15.13
C THR A 188 -22.79 20.57 16.26
N ALA A 189 -22.29 20.05 17.38
CA ALA A 189 -23.03 19.88 18.62
C ALA A 189 -22.30 20.65 19.73
N GLU A 190 -22.93 21.71 20.23
CA GLU A 190 -22.33 22.60 21.20
C GLU A 190 -23.35 23.11 22.21
N LYS A 191 -22.86 23.78 23.28
CA LYS A 191 -23.72 24.57 24.19
C LYS A 191 -24.50 25.60 23.37
N GLY A 192 -25.83 25.57 23.47
CA GLY A 192 -26.73 26.46 22.79
C GLY A 192 -27.51 27.38 23.71
N SER A 193 -28.56 28.03 23.18
CA SER A 193 -29.49 28.81 23.96
C SER A 193 -30.20 27.94 24.99
N ALA A 194 -30.50 28.49 26.14
CA ALA A 194 -31.24 27.82 27.18
C ALA A 194 -32.66 27.41 26.68
N ASP A 195 -33.22 26.39 27.28
CA ASP A 195 -34.62 25.98 27.08
C ASP A 195 -35.60 27.03 27.65
N VAL A 196 -36.91 26.82 27.49
CA VAL A 196 -37.95 27.75 28.01
C VAL A 196 -37.88 27.96 29.51
N ASN A 197 -37.34 27.00 30.27
CA ASN A 197 -37.17 27.07 31.71
C ASN A 197 -35.83 27.68 32.16
N GLY A 198 -34.96 28.00 31.24
CA GLY A 198 -33.64 28.59 31.50
C GLY A 198 -32.52 27.57 31.72
N ASN A 199 -32.74 26.27 31.42
CA ASN A 199 -31.72 25.26 31.55
C ASN A 199 -30.79 25.29 30.34
N GLU A 200 -29.50 25.20 30.59
CA GLU A 200 -28.50 25.06 29.54
C GLU A 200 -28.60 23.69 28.90
N ILE A 201 -28.62 23.66 27.57
CA ILE A 201 -28.69 22.42 26.80
C ILE A 201 -27.68 22.41 25.63
N THR A 202 -27.19 21.21 25.27
CA THR A 202 -26.45 21.01 24.06
C THR A 202 -27.42 21.03 22.88
N ARG A 203 -27.07 21.78 21.83
CA ARG A 203 -27.88 21.91 20.61
C ARG A 203 -27.10 21.46 19.38
N ILE A 204 -27.81 20.90 18.44
CA ILE A 204 -27.30 20.82 17.07
C ILE A 204 -27.37 22.23 16.49
N LYS A 205 -26.24 22.70 16.04
CA LYS A 205 -26.08 23.99 15.34
C LYS A 205 -25.67 23.73 13.92
N TYR A 206 -26.02 24.62 13.03
CA TYR A 206 -25.42 24.69 11.70
C TYR A 206 -25.04 26.12 11.35
N GLN A 207 -23.90 26.26 10.70
CA GLN A 207 -23.47 27.51 10.12
C GLN A 207 -23.79 27.48 8.63
N ASP A 208 -24.49 28.50 8.15
CA ASP A 208 -24.81 28.65 6.74
C ASP A 208 -23.65 29.28 5.94
N GLU A 209 -23.82 29.43 4.65
CA GLU A 209 -22.82 30.00 3.75
C GLU A 209 -22.47 31.47 4.04
N SER A 210 -23.31 32.19 4.78
CA SER A 210 -23.05 33.58 5.20
C SER A 210 -22.24 33.66 6.50
N GLY A 211 -21.98 32.51 7.12
CA GLY A 211 -21.36 32.42 8.44
C GLY A 211 -22.33 32.60 9.60
N THR A 212 -23.64 32.67 9.33
CA THR A 212 -24.68 32.80 10.37
C THR A 212 -24.92 31.45 11.03
N THR A 213 -24.87 31.40 12.35
CA THR A 213 -25.15 30.19 13.14
C THR A 213 -26.61 30.11 13.52
N HIS A 214 -27.22 28.98 13.14
CA HIS A 214 -28.59 28.61 13.49
C HIS A 214 -28.57 27.46 14.52
N GLN A 215 -29.64 27.34 15.28
CA GLN A 215 -29.80 26.27 16.28
C GLN A 215 -31.08 25.49 16.01
N VAL A 216 -31.00 24.18 16.14
CA VAL A 216 -32.18 23.32 16.03
C VAL A 216 -32.97 23.38 17.32
N ALA A 217 -34.25 23.72 17.21
CA ALA A 217 -35.16 23.72 18.35
C ALA A 217 -35.43 22.31 18.83
N THR A 218 -35.66 22.18 20.12
CA THR A 218 -36.05 20.94 20.80
C THR A 218 -37.46 21.06 21.37
N LYS A 219 -38.05 19.98 21.89
CA LYS A 219 -39.31 20.01 22.57
C LYS A 219 -39.29 20.80 23.91
N ASP A 220 -38.12 21.05 24.44
CA ASP A 220 -37.93 21.82 25.67
C ASP A 220 -37.87 23.32 25.42
N ASP A 221 -37.78 23.74 24.15
CA ASP A 221 -38.00 25.12 23.75
C ASP A 221 -39.48 25.45 23.86
N GLY A 222 -39.81 26.72 23.88
CA GLY A 222 -41.18 27.11 24.03
C GLY A 222 -41.37 28.61 24.05
N MET A 223 -42.48 29.04 24.60
CA MET A 223 -42.83 30.44 24.73
C MET A 223 -43.15 30.81 26.17
N ALA A 224 -42.82 32.04 26.51
CA ALA A 224 -43.17 32.65 27.78
C ALA A 224 -44.31 33.66 27.56
N TYR A 225 -45.35 33.56 28.32
CA TYR A 225 -46.54 34.42 28.25
C TYR A 225 -46.64 35.23 29.53
N GLY A 226 -46.77 36.53 29.39
CA GLY A 226 -46.97 37.47 30.49
C GLY A 226 -48.32 38.14 30.35
N GLY A 227 -48.97 38.49 31.49
CA GLY A 227 -50.13 39.32 31.56
C GLY A 227 -49.81 40.62 32.28
N ASP A 228 -50.79 41.52 32.41
CA ASP A 228 -50.63 42.80 33.13
C ASP A 228 -50.36 42.58 34.64
N SER A 229 -50.71 41.41 35.16
CA SER A 229 -50.43 40.96 36.51
C SER A 229 -50.27 39.45 36.58
N GLY A 230 -49.61 38.95 37.62
CA GLY A 230 -49.36 37.50 37.79
C GLY A 230 -47.95 37.08 37.31
N THR A 231 -47.66 35.79 37.46
CA THR A 231 -46.39 35.21 37.07
C THR A 231 -46.36 34.85 35.59
N THR A 232 -45.25 34.99 34.92
CA THR A 232 -45.04 34.53 33.55
C THR A 232 -45.29 33.01 33.46
N ILE A 233 -46.16 32.62 32.52
CA ILE A 233 -46.42 31.22 32.18
C ILE A 233 -45.48 30.77 31.11
N LYS A 234 -44.70 29.72 31.37
CA LYS A 234 -43.78 29.10 30.38
C LYS A 234 -44.41 27.83 29.85
N LYS A 235 -44.45 27.66 28.53
CA LYS A 235 -44.99 26.51 27.84
C LYS A 235 -43.95 25.95 26.88
N LYS A 236 -43.68 24.66 27.00
CA LYS A 236 -42.84 23.96 26.03
C LYS A 236 -43.56 23.80 24.69
N LEU A 237 -42.80 23.47 23.64
CA LEU A 237 -43.39 23.13 22.32
C LEU A 237 -44.33 21.91 22.51
N ASN A 238 -45.55 21.99 21.95
CA ASN A 238 -46.64 21.01 22.04
C ASN A 238 -47.38 20.97 23.40
N GLU A 239 -47.10 21.86 24.35
CA GLU A 239 -47.95 22.00 25.56
C GLU A 239 -49.15 22.91 25.28
N GLN A 240 -50.31 22.51 25.77
CA GLN A 240 -51.54 23.28 25.63
C GLN A 240 -51.51 24.53 26.52
N LEU A 241 -51.90 25.66 25.96
CA LEU A 241 -52.22 26.89 26.71
C LEU A 241 -53.73 27.13 26.63
N ASP A 242 -54.42 27.10 27.79
CA ASP A 242 -55.82 27.42 27.87
C ASP A 242 -56.01 28.89 28.21
N ILE A 243 -56.71 29.62 27.35
CA ILE A 243 -57.11 31.00 27.56
C ILE A 243 -58.60 30.98 27.84
N LYS A 244 -58.98 31.32 29.06
CA LYS A 244 -60.37 31.38 29.49
C LYS A 244 -60.78 32.82 29.74
N GLY A 245 -61.98 33.20 29.27
CA GLY A 245 -62.58 34.48 29.62
C GLY A 245 -62.92 34.55 31.12
N GLY A 246 -62.77 35.72 31.71
CA GLY A 246 -63.23 35.95 33.06
C GLY A 246 -64.78 35.82 33.12
N VAL A 247 -65.25 35.32 34.27
CA VAL A 247 -66.71 35.32 34.60
C VAL A 247 -67.00 36.66 35.25
#